data_90daca7c9236a638b6a033a8385711c0
#
_entry.id   90daca7c9236a638b6a033a8385711c0
#
_cell.length_a   1.000
_cell.length_b   1.000
_cell.length_c   1.000
_cell.angle_alpha   90.00
_cell.angle_beta   90.00
_cell.angle_gamma   90.00
#
_symmetry.space_group_name_H-M   'P 1'
#
loop_
_entity.id
_entity.type
_entity.pdbx_description
1 polymer ?
#
loop_
_entity_poly.entity_id
_entity_poly.type
_entity_poly.pdbx_seq_one_letter_code
_entity_poly.pdbx_strand_id
1 'polypeptide(L)'
;MQTCTLAVDIGASSGRHIVGTVQNGKITLQEVYRFENGVHRENGHLCWNIDTLAKEVVNGLKAAHDAGFAPATIGIDTWAVDFVLLDSDNKRIGDAVAYRDERTEGIREALEKEYGLTFADHYARTGIQYQPFNTVYQLMALKKEHPEQLAAAKTFLMVPDYLNYLLCGVPANEYTNASTTALVGADSRDWDDALIEKLGLPRGIFQPIKTAGTVLGHLTPEIQKAVGFDAEVILPATHDTGSAFLAVPARDEYAAY
;
A
#
# COMPACT_ATOMS: atom_id res chain seq x y z
N MET A 1 -25.94 -16.01 -7.31
CA MET A 1 -24.63 -15.88 -6.65
C MET A 1 -24.82 -15.38 -5.22
N GLN A 2 -23.95 -15.77 -4.28
CA GLN A 2 -24.04 -15.32 -2.90
C GLN A 2 -23.30 -13.99 -2.74
N THR A 3 -23.99 -12.99 -2.19
CA THR A 3 -23.37 -11.69 -1.85
C THR A 3 -22.39 -11.84 -0.69
N CYS A 4 -21.21 -11.24 -0.82
CA CYS A 4 -20.12 -11.36 0.13
C CYS A 4 -19.21 -10.12 0.12
N THR A 5 -18.25 -10.08 1.01
CA THR A 5 -17.08 -9.19 0.97
C THR A 5 -15.86 -10.01 0.56
N LEU A 6 -14.97 -9.46 -0.25
CA LEU A 6 -13.73 -10.10 -0.66
C LEU A 6 -12.53 -9.34 -0.09
N ALA A 7 -11.72 -10.02 0.70
CA ALA A 7 -10.44 -9.53 1.18
C ALA A 7 -9.31 -10.13 0.35
N VAL A 8 -8.36 -9.27 -0.05
CA VAL A 8 -7.13 -9.66 -0.74
C VAL A 8 -5.96 -9.32 0.17
N ASP A 9 -5.36 -10.33 0.79
CA ASP A 9 -4.25 -10.21 1.73
C ASP A 9 -2.96 -10.69 1.04
N ILE A 10 -2.01 -9.77 0.83
CA ILE A 10 -0.77 -10.03 0.10
C ILE A 10 0.43 -9.81 1.02
N GLY A 11 1.01 -10.90 1.48
CA GLY A 11 2.29 -10.87 2.20
C GLY A 11 3.51 -10.95 1.27
N ALA A 12 4.70 -10.88 1.88
CA ALA A 12 5.97 -10.91 1.15
C ALA A 12 6.27 -12.24 0.42
N SER A 13 5.59 -13.33 0.78
CA SER A 13 5.83 -14.67 0.20
C SER A 13 4.62 -15.28 -0.50
N SER A 14 3.42 -14.81 -0.22
CA SER A 14 2.19 -15.29 -0.86
C SER A 14 1.05 -14.30 -0.70
N GLY A 15 0.08 -14.35 -1.60
CA GLY A 15 -1.19 -13.65 -1.46
C GLY A 15 -2.38 -14.60 -1.49
N ARG A 16 -3.51 -14.16 -0.95
CA ARG A 16 -4.74 -14.94 -0.88
C ARG A 16 -5.97 -14.05 -1.04
N HIS A 17 -7.01 -14.63 -1.59
CA HIS A 17 -8.32 -14.03 -1.68
C HIS A 17 -9.28 -14.79 -0.77
N ILE A 18 -9.92 -14.09 0.14
CA ILE A 18 -10.80 -14.65 1.15
C ILE A 18 -12.17 -14.01 1.04
N VAL A 19 -13.16 -14.83 0.77
CA VAL A 19 -14.57 -14.44 0.79
C VAL A 19 -15.07 -14.46 2.23
N GLY A 20 -15.64 -13.34 2.68
CA GLY A 20 -16.33 -13.21 3.95
C GLY A 20 -17.85 -13.14 3.73
N THR A 21 -18.59 -14.01 4.40
CA THR A 21 -20.06 -13.99 4.42
C THR A 21 -20.58 -13.85 5.84
N VAL A 22 -21.67 -13.15 6.03
CA VAL A 22 -22.32 -13.00 7.34
C VAL A 22 -23.65 -13.74 7.33
N GLN A 23 -23.78 -14.72 8.24
CA GLN A 23 -25.05 -15.46 8.44
C GLN A 23 -25.36 -15.52 9.95
N ASN A 24 -26.55 -15.08 10.33
CA ASN A 24 -27.00 -15.07 11.73
C ASN A 24 -25.99 -14.37 12.69
N GLY A 25 -25.39 -13.26 12.24
CA GLY A 25 -24.40 -12.50 13.01
C GLY A 25 -23.02 -13.16 13.15
N LYS A 26 -22.77 -14.26 12.43
CA LYS A 26 -21.47 -14.93 12.39
C LYS A 26 -20.82 -14.74 11.03
N ILE A 27 -19.51 -14.40 11.07
CA ILE A 27 -18.68 -14.32 9.87
C ILE A 27 -18.16 -15.72 9.56
N THR A 28 -18.30 -16.12 8.29
CA THR A 28 -17.65 -17.32 7.74
C THR A 28 -16.66 -16.88 6.68
N LEU A 29 -15.44 -17.40 6.75
CA LEU A 29 -14.36 -17.10 5.83
C LEU A 29 -14.07 -18.31 4.95
N GLN A 30 -13.88 -18.06 3.65
CA GLN A 30 -13.50 -19.10 2.68
C GLN A 30 -12.39 -18.56 1.77
N GLU A 31 -11.22 -19.21 1.78
CA GLU A 31 -10.18 -18.94 0.79
C GLU A 31 -10.64 -19.48 -0.58
N VAL A 32 -10.60 -18.61 -1.59
CA VAL A 32 -11.01 -18.95 -2.96
C VAL A 32 -9.86 -18.92 -3.95
N TYR A 33 -8.76 -18.24 -3.60
CA TYR A 33 -7.58 -18.17 -4.43
C TYR A 33 -6.32 -17.94 -3.60
N ARG A 34 -5.19 -18.51 -4.04
CA ARG A 34 -3.87 -18.31 -3.45
C ARG A 34 -2.81 -18.26 -4.54
N PHE A 35 -1.79 -17.43 -4.35
CA PHE A 35 -0.66 -17.31 -5.26
C PHE A 35 0.65 -17.10 -4.48
N GLU A 36 1.75 -17.41 -5.10
CA GLU A 36 3.09 -17.12 -4.57
C GLU A 36 3.49 -15.67 -4.86
N ASN A 37 4.23 -15.06 -3.96
CA ASN A 37 4.84 -13.76 -4.11
C ASN A 37 6.32 -13.84 -3.74
N GLY A 38 7.12 -12.90 -4.22
CA GLY A 38 8.54 -12.83 -3.92
C GLY A 38 9.22 -11.69 -4.66
N VAL A 39 10.47 -11.46 -4.28
CA VAL A 39 11.33 -10.49 -4.93
C VAL A 39 12.21 -11.16 -5.98
N HIS A 40 12.61 -10.40 -6.99
CA HIS A 40 13.60 -10.77 -7.98
C HIS A 40 14.62 -9.66 -8.16
N ARG A 41 15.74 -9.94 -8.79
CA ARG A 41 16.72 -8.89 -9.12
C ARG A 41 16.38 -8.28 -10.47
N GLU A 42 16.28 -6.95 -10.49
CA GLU A 42 16.04 -6.14 -11.67
C GLU A 42 16.87 -4.87 -11.57
N ASN A 43 17.59 -4.49 -12.62
CA ASN A 43 18.42 -3.28 -12.68
C ASN A 43 19.38 -3.08 -11.49
N GLY A 44 19.85 -4.18 -10.87
CA GLY A 44 20.76 -4.16 -9.73
C GLY A 44 20.09 -4.20 -8.36
N HIS A 45 18.77 -4.04 -8.27
CA HIS A 45 17.98 -4.01 -7.05
C HIS A 45 17.13 -5.26 -6.84
N LEU A 46 16.66 -5.46 -5.60
CA LEU A 46 15.59 -6.39 -5.30
C LEU A 46 14.25 -5.70 -5.55
N CYS A 47 13.44 -6.26 -6.44
CA CYS A 47 12.19 -5.65 -6.89
C CYS A 47 11.00 -6.59 -6.73
N TRP A 48 9.81 -6.02 -6.52
CA TRP A 48 8.54 -6.72 -6.60
C TRP A 48 8.06 -6.81 -8.05
N ASN A 49 7.51 -7.95 -8.46
CA ASN A 49 6.85 -8.05 -9.76
C ASN A 49 5.41 -7.52 -9.65
N ILE A 50 5.27 -6.19 -9.68
CA ILE A 50 3.99 -5.48 -9.52
C ILE A 50 2.98 -5.87 -10.61
N ASP A 51 3.44 -6.14 -11.84
CA ASP A 51 2.54 -6.54 -12.93
C ASP A 51 1.97 -7.95 -12.70
N THR A 52 2.76 -8.84 -12.13
CA THR A 52 2.27 -10.16 -11.70
C THR A 52 1.27 -10.00 -10.54
N LEU A 53 1.59 -9.19 -9.52
CA LEU A 53 0.66 -8.94 -8.42
C LEU A 53 -0.69 -8.41 -8.91
N ALA A 54 -0.68 -7.42 -9.81
CA ALA A 54 -1.90 -6.88 -10.40
C ALA A 54 -2.73 -7.96 -11.13
N LYS A 55 -2.07 -8.85 -11.89
CA LYS A 55 -2.73 -9.98 -12.54
C LYS A 55 -3.32 -10.97 -11.54
N GLU A 56 -2.58 -11.29 -10.47
CA GLU A 56 -3.03 -12.23 -9.45
C GLU A 56 -4.21 -11.68 -8.64
N VAL A 57 -4.26 -10.37 -8.40
CA VAL A 57 -5.45 -9.72 -7.83
C VAL A 57 -6.67 -9.98 -8.72
N VAL A 58 -6.58 -9.70 -10.02
CA VAL A 58 -7.70 -9.92 -10.96
C VAL A 58 -8.06 -11.40 -11.09
N ASN A 59 -7.08 -12.31 -11.13
CA ASN A 59 -7.28 -13.75 -11.17
C ASN A 59 -8.10 -14.24 -9.95
N GLY A 60 -7.78 -13.73 -8.76
CA GLY A 60 -8.50 -14.11 -7.55
C GLY A 60 -9.92 -13.55 -7.48
N LEU A 61 -10.15 -12.33 -8.01
CA LEU A 61 -11.51 -11.80 -8.18
C LEU A 61 -12.35 -12.72 -9.09
N LYS A 62 -11.76 -13.14 -10.21
CA LYS A 62 -12.41 -14.08 -11.12
C LYS A 62 -12.67 -15.42 -10.48
N ALA A 63 -11.71 -15.97 -9.71
CA ALA A 63 -11.87 -17.22 -9.00
C ALA A 63 -13.05 -17.17 -7.99
N ALA A 64 -13.25 -16.03 -7.31
CA ALA A 64 -14.41 -15.83 -6.43
C ALA A 64 -15.73 -15.91 -7.20
N HIS A 65 -15.80 -15.25 -8.37
CA HIS A 65 -16.98 -15.32 -9.24
C HIS A 65 -17.25 -16.74 -9.74
N ASP A 66 -16.21 -17.44 -10.22
CA ASP A 66 -16.32 -18.81 -10.74
C ASP A 66 -16.73 -19.79 -9.63
N ALA A 67 -16.40 -19.50 -8.36
CA ALA A 67 -16.85 -20.24 -7.18
C ALA A 67 -18.31 -19.92 -6.76
N GLY A 68 -19.02 -19.04 -7.49
CA GLY A 68 -20.42 -18.72 -7.25
C GLY A 68 -20.65 -17.54 -6.31
N PHE A 69 -19.63 -16.77 -5.96
CA PHE A 69 -19.75 -15.58 -5.13
C PHE A 69 -19.95 -14.31 -5.98
N ALA A 70 -20.64 -13.33 -5.41
CA ALA A 70 -20.80 -11.98 -5.97
C ALA A 70 -20.31 -10.97 -4.91
N PRO A 71 -19.02 -10.63 -4.89
CA PRO A 71 -18.51 -9.64 -3.96
C PRO A 71 -19.20 -8.29 -4.16
N ALA A 72 -19.78 -7.75 -3.09
CA ALA A 72 -20.31 -6.38 -3.09
C ALA A 72 -19.18 -5.37 -2.81
N THR A 73 -18.18 -5.80 -2.04
CA THR A 73 -17.05 -4.98 -1.65
C THR A 73 -15.74 -5.75 -1.75
N ILE A 74 -14.68 -5.04 -2.10
CA ILE A 74 -13.31 -5.57 -2.22
C ILE A 74 -12.38 -4.66 -1.42
N GLY A 75 -11.50 -5.24 -0.60
CA GLY A 75 -10.43 -4.55 0.10
C GLY A 75 -9.10 -5.28 -0.09
N ILE A 76 -8.01 -4.51 -0.26
CA ILE A 76 -6.66 -5.04 -0.44
C ILE A 76 -5.77 -4.52 0.67
N ASP A 77 -5.08 -5.38 1.39
CA ASP A 77 -3.95 -5.04 2.22
C ASP A 77 -2.68 -5.76 1.76
N THR A 78 -1.53 -5.17 2.08
CA THR A 78 -0.21 -5.74 1.79
C THR A 78 0.76 -5.40 2.91
N TRP A 79 2.03 -5.80 2.72
CA TRP A 79 3.14 -5.26 3.51
C TRP A 79 3.24 -3.73 3.34
N ALA A 80 3.97 -3.09 4.23
CA ALA A 80 4.12 -1.64 4.26
C ALA A 80 5.39 -1.14 3.52
N VAL A 81 5.60 0.16 3.55
CA VAL A 81 6.77 0.97 3.18
C VAL A 81 7.11 1.05 1.70
N ASP A 82 6.72 0.09 0.88
CA ASP A 82 7.05 0.08 -0.55
C ASP A 82 6.01 0.83 -1.38
N PHE A 83 6.44 1.41 -2.47
CA PHE A 83 5.64 2.33 -3.26
C PHE A 83 5.86 2.17 -4.77
N VAL A 84 4.97 2.80 -5.52
CA VAL A 84 5.01 2.95 -6.97
C VAL A 84 4.88 4.44 -7.32
N LEU A 85 5.62 4.88 -8.34
CA LEU A 85 5.48 6.22 -8.92
C LEU A 85 4.81 6.11 -10.29
N LEU A 86 3.92 7.08 -10.58
CA LEU A 86 3.27 7.20 -11.88
C LEU A 86 3.59 8.56 -12.51
N ASP A 87 3.69 8.58 -13.84
CA ASP A 87 3.86 9.79 -14.65
C ASP A 87 2.51 10.49 -14.95
N SER A 88 2.55 11.51 -15.80
CA SER A 88 1.35 12.24 -16.24
C SER A 88 0.35 11.40 -17.05
N ASP A 89 0.79 10.31 -17.64
CA ASP A 89 -0.05 9.37 -18.39
C ASP A 89 -0.52 8.20 -17.53
N ASN A 90 -0.29 8.27 -16.21
CA ASN A 90 -0.56 7.21 -15.25
C ASN A 90 0.22 5.91 -15.49
N LYS A 91 1.35 5.99 -16.17
CA LYS A 91 2.26 4.86 -16.36
C LYS A 91 3.27 4.79 -15.23
N ARG A 92 3.58 3.57 -14.81
CA ARG A 92 4.60 3.34 -13.78
C ARG A 92 5.97 3.83 -14.23
N ILE A 93 6.65 4.54 -13.34
CA ILE A 93 8.03 5.01 -13.48
C ILE A 93 8.93 4.09 -12.66
N GLY A 94 9.96 3.51 -13.30
CA GLY A 94 10.94 2.67 -12.64
C GLY A 94 10.36 1.38 -12.06
N ASP A 95 11.17 0.72 -11.25
CA ASP A 95 10.84 -0.55 -10.60
C ASP A 95 10.26 -0.32 -9.21
N ALA A 96 9.40 -1.23 -8.75
CA ALA A 96 8.96 -1.26 -7.37
C ALA A 96 10.03 -1.96 -6.52
N VAL A 97 11.04 -1.20 -6.09
CA VAL A 97 12.14 -1.73 -5.29
C VAL A 97 11.64 -2.13 -3.92
N ALA A 98 12.01 -3.34 -3.50
CA ALA A 98 11.53 -3.94 -2.26
C ALA A 98 12.26 -3.38 -1.03
N TYR A 99 11.58 -3.33 0.11
CA TYR A 99 12.13 -2.87 1.39
C TYR A 99 13.36 -3.68 1.87
N ARG A 100 13.59 -4.85 1.27
CA ARG A 100 14.76 -5.70 1.57
C ARG A 100 15.99 -5.36 0.74
N ASP A 101 15.89 -4.36 -0.15
CA ASP A 101 17.02 -3.88 -0.93
C ASP A 101 17.99 -3.06 -0.08
N GLU A 102 19.26 -3.13 -0.39
CA GLU A 102 20.34 -2.49 0.35
C GLU A 102 20.51 -0.99 0.01
N ARG A 103 19.73 -0.45 -0.97
CA ARG A 103 19.89 0.93 -1.47
C ARG A 103 19.74 2.02 -0.40
N THR A 104 19.12 1.68 0.73
CA THR A 104 18.89 2.63 1.83
C THR A 104 20.04 2.69 2.85
N GLU A 105 21.07 1.88 2.68
CA GLU A 105 22.23 1.89 3.58
C GLU A 105 22.90 3.26 3.60
N GLY A 106 23.17 3.79 4.81
CA GLY A 106 23.80 5.10 5.02
C GLY A 106 22.92 6.32 4.74
N ILE A 107 21.67 6.13 4.27
CA ILE A 107 20.77 7.26 3.95
C ILE A 107 20.39 8.03 5.23
N ARG A 108 20.16 7.37 6.36
CA ARG A 108 19.82 8.05 7.62
C ARG A 108 20.92 9.03 8.04
N GLU A 109 22.17 8.59 8.00
CA GLU A 109 23.35 9.41 8.33
C GLU A 109 23.50 10.57 7.34
N ALA A 110 23.19 10.34 6.07
CA ALA A 110 23.18 11.39 5.04
C ALA A 110 22.10 12.43 5.36
N LEU A 111 20.89 12.03 5.79
CA LEU A 111 19.84 12.99 6.16
C LEU A 111 20.23 13.89 7.32
N GLU A 112 20.88 13.35 8.33
CA GLU A 112 21.39 14.15 9.46
C GLU A 112 22.47 15.12 9.00
N LYS A 113 23.42 14.66 8.20
CA LYS A 113 24.56 15.47 7.73
C LYS A 113 24.16 16.55 6.72
N GLU A 114 23.31 16.22 5.76
CA GLU A 114 22.99 17.08 4.60
C GLU A 114 21.79 17.96 4.85
N TYR A 115 20.79 17.47 5.60
CA TYR A 115 19.54 18.17 5.84
C TYR A 115 19.36 18.59 7.30
N GLY A 116 20.28 18.23 8.22
CA GLY A 116 20.16 18.52 9.65
C GLY A 116 18.91 17.87 10.26
N LEU A 117 18.50 16.69 9.76
CA LEU A 117 17.37 15.94 10.29
C LEU A 117 17.89 14.84 11.22
N THR A 118 17.95 15.14 12.52
CA THR A 118 18.34 14.13 13.50
C THR A 118 17.26 13.07 13.68
N PHE A 119 17.64 11.90 14.20
CA PHE A 119 16.64 10.86 14.52
C PHE A 119 15.59 11.38 15.52
N ALA A 120 16.02 12.10 16.56
CA ALA A 120 15.12 12.64 17.58
C ALA A 120 14.07 13.60 16.99
N ASP A 121 14.53 14.51 16.12
CA ASP A 121 13.62 15.46 15.45
C ASP A 121 12.64 14.73 14.52
N HIS A 122 13.13 13.76 13.76
CA HIS A 122 12.29 12.98 12.86
C HIS A 122 11.25 12.16 13.63
N TYR A 123 11.68 11.48 14.70
CA TYR A 123 10.78 10.73 15.56
C TYR A 123 9.74 11.62 16.25
N ALA A 124 10.17 12.78 16.77
CA ALA A 124 9.25 13.73 17.41
C ALA A 124 8.14 14.24 16.46
N ARG A 125 8.44 14.36 15.15
CA ARG A 125 7.48 14.78 14.13
C ARG A 125 6.50 13.69 13.72
N THR A 126 7.01 12.47 13.54
CA THR A 126 6.25 11.39 12.87
C THR A 126 5.79 10.29 13.83
N GLY A 127 6.42 10.16 15.00
CA GLY A 127 6.18 9.05 15.93
C GLY A 127 6.67 7.70 15.43
N ILE A 128 7.35 7.66 14.28
CA ILE A 128 7.78 6.41 13.64
C ILE A 128 9.20 6.06 14.03
N GLN A 129 9.37 4.88 14.62
CA GLN A 129 10.68 4.34 14.93
C GLN A 129 11.49 4.15 13.64
N TYR A 130 12.78 4.48 13.71
CA TYR A 130 13.71 4.22 12.61
C TYR A 130 13.74 2.74 12.23
N GLN A 131 13.50 2.53 10.96
CA GLN A 131 13.81 1.29 10.26
C GLN A 131 14.50 1.68 8.95
N PRO A 132 15.58 1.00 8.54
CA PRO A 132 16.34 1.38 7.33
C PRO A 132 15.45 1.38 6.07
N PHE A 133 14.37 0.63 6.09
CA PHE A 133 13.43 0.47 4.98
C PHE A 133 12.23 1.43 5.01
N ASN A 134 12.08 2.36 5.99
CA ASN A 134 10.99 3.34 5.91
C ASN A 134 11.06 4.09 4.59
N THR A 135 9.91 4.42 4.03
CA THR A 135 9.77 4.97 2.67
C THR A 135 10.57 6.25 2.46
N VAL A 136 10.71 7.09 3.48
CA VAL A 136 11.53 8.30 3.41
C VAL A 136 12.96 8.00 2.96
N TYR A 137 13.57 6.94 3.51
CA TYR A 137 14.94 6.55 3.13
C TYR A 137 14.98 5.98 1.72
N GLN A 138 13.97 5.23 1.32
CA GLN A 138 13.84 4.72 -0.03
C GLN A 138 13.69 5.85 -1.07
N LEU A 139 12.87 6.87 -0.76
CA LEU A 139 12.71 8.06 -1.63
C LEU A 139 14.00 8.87 -1.72
N MET A 140 14.75 8.98 -0.63
CA MET A 140 16.04 9.69 -0.64
C MET A 140 17.12 8.91 -1.38
N ALA A 141 17.12 7.57 -1.30
CA ALA A 141 17.98 6.74 -2.16
C ALA A 141 17.63 6.93 -3.63
N LEU A 142 16.33 6.86 -3.98
CA LEU A 142 15.85 7.11 -5.34
C LEU A 142 16.23 8.51 -5.83
N LYS A 143 16.08 9.55 -4.98
CA LYS A 143 16.48 10.92 -5.32
C LYS A 143 17.96 11.04 -5.66
N LYS A 144 18.81 10.25 -5.00
CA LYS A 144 20.26 10.24 -5.22
C LYS A 144 20.63 9.46 -6.49
N GLU A 145 19.98 8.33 -6.73
CA GLU A 145 20.30 7.41 -7.83
C GLU A 145 19.62 7.79 -9.13
N HIS A 146 18.34 8.17 -9.05
CA HIS A 146 17.43 8.41 -10.18
C HIS A 146 16.58 9.68 -9.97
N PRO A 147 17.19 10.89 -9.81
CA PRO A 147 16.45 12.12 -9.59
C PRO A 147 15.43 12.43 -10.71
N GLU A 148 15.68 11.97 -11.93
CA GLU A 148 14.80 12.11 -13.08
C GLU A 148 13.46 11.39 -12.89
N GLN A 149 13.44 10.27 -12.17
CA GLN A 149 12.21 9.54 -11.87
C GLN A 149 11.30 10.36 -10.94
N LEU A 150 11.86 10.96 -9.88
CA LEU A 150 11.10 11.85 -9.00
C LEU A 150 10.62 13.11 -9.72
N ALA A 151 11.42 13.67 -10.63
CA ALA A 151 11.05 14.84 -11.42
C ALA A 151 9.89 14.54 -12.40
N ALA A 152 9.85 13.33 -12.95
CA ALA A 152 8.78 12.89 -13.85
C ALA A 152 7.50 12.48 -13.12
N ALA A 153 7.60 12.09 -11.85
CA ALA A 153 6.48 11.60 -11.05
C ALA A 153 5.37 12.64 -10.88
N LYS A 154 4.13 12.18 -10.97
CA LYS A 154 2.89 12.94 -10.70
C LYS A 154 2.06 12.30 -9.61
N THR A 155 2.22 11.01 -9.38
CA THR A 155 1.46 10.27 -8.38
C THR A 155 2.38 9.31 -7.64
N PHE A 156 2.32 9.36 -6.32
CA PHE A 156 2.94 8.41 -5.40
C PHE A 156 1.84 7.58 -4.76
N LEU A 157 1.95 6.25 -4.83
CA LEU A 157 1.03 5.32 -4.19
C LEU A 157 1.81 4.24 -3.45
N MET A 158 1.40 3.91 -2.22
CA MET A 158 1.86 2.69 -1.58
C MET A 158 1.41 1.48 -2.39
N VAL A 159 2.10 0.35 -2.27
CA VAL A 159 1.78 -0.84 -3.09
C VAL A 159 0.30 -1.23 -3.02
N PRO A 160 -0.35 -1.35 -1.85
CA PRO A 160 -1.78 -1.71 -1.80
C PRO A 160 -2.67 -0.62 -2.41
N ASP A 161 -2.31 0.66 -2.23
CA ASP A 161 -3.04 1.78 -2.80
C ASP A 161 -2.96 1.78 -4.34
N TYR A 162 -1.80 1.40 -4.89
CA TYR A 162 -1.64 1.21 -6.33
C TYR A 162 -2.50 0.06 -6.86
N LEU A 163 -2.57 -1.07 -6.15
CA LEU A 163 -3.44 -2.19 -6.54
C LEU A 163 -4.93 -1.79 -6.48
N ASN A 164 -5.35 -1.06 -5.45
CA ASN A 164 -6.71 -0.50 -5.37
C ASN A 164 -6.98 0.50 -6.52
N TYR A 165 -6.00 1.38 -6.82
CA TYR A 165 -6.09 2.29 -7.96
C TYR A 165 -6.30 1.56 -9.29
N LEU A 166 -5.59 0.46 -9.53
CA LEU A 166 -5.75 -0.34 -10.75
C LEU A 166 -7.17 -0.94 -10.87
N LEU A 167 -7.83 -1.22 -9.74
CA LEU A 167 -9.19 -1.73 -9.75
C LEU A 167 -10.24 -0.66 -10.03
N CYS A 168 -10.12 0.55 -9.45
CA CYS A 168 -11.18 1.56 -9.48
C CYS A 168 -10.82 2.88 -10.18
N GLY A 169 -9.53 3.10 -10.52
CA GLY A 169 -9.06 4.33 -11.17
C GLY A 169 -8.95 5.54 -10.25
N VAL A 170 -9.15 5.40 -8.94
CA VAL A 170 -9.12 6.51 -7.97
C VAL A 170 -7.84 6.43 -7.13
N PRO A 171 -6.89 7.39 -7.29
CA PRO A 171 -5.67 7.40 -6.51
C PRO A 171 -5.91 7.97 -5.10
N ALA A 172 -5.45 7.26 -4.08
CA ALA A 172 -5.44 7.70 -2.69
C ALA A 172 -4.32 7.00 -1.94
N ASN A 173 -3.90 7.51 -0.77
CA ASN A 173 -3.05 6.79 0.16
C ASN A 173 -3.84 6.49 1.44
N GLU A 174 -3.80 5.25 1.92
CA GLU A 174 -4.46 4.89 3.18
C GLU A 174 -3.51 5.15 4.37
N TYR A 175 -4.08 5.67 5.45
CA TYR A 175 -3.35 6.20 6.61
C TYR A 175 -2.40 5.19 7.25
N THR A 176 -2.83 3.94 7.47
CA THR A 176 -2.00 2.95 8.18
C THR A 176 -0.74 2.61 7.40
N ASN A 177 -0.82 2.57 6.07
CA ASN A 177 0.35 2.38 5.22
C ASN A 177 1.13 3.69 5.02
N ALA A 178 0.44 4.82 4.79
CA ALA A 178 1.08 6.12 4.66
C ALA A 178 1.92 6.51 5.88
N SER A 179 1.48 6.17 7.11
CA SER A 179 2.24 6.44 8.33
C SER A 179 3.62 5.77 8.35
N THR A 180 3.74 4.60 7.72
CA THR A 180 5.02 3.85 7.65
C THR A 180 6.06 4.52 6.77
N THR A 181 5.65 5.51 5.99
CA THR A 181 6.58 6.33 5.18
C THR A 181 7.55 7.15 6.02
N ALA A 182 7.21 7.41 7.29
CA ALA A 182 7.86 8.39 8.15
C ALA A 182 7.88 9.81 7.54
N LEU A 183 6.82 10.15 6.78
CA LEU A 183 6.56 11.47 6.18
C LEU A 183 5.19 12.04 6.60
N VAL A 184 4.46 11.31 7.46
CA VAL A 184 3.17 11.72 8.01
C VAL A 184 3.37 12.26 9.42
N GLY A 185 2.82 13.44 9.71
CA GLY A 185 2.88 14.04 11.04
C GLY A 185 2.01 13.28 12.05
N ALA A 186 2.56 12.97 13.22
CA ALA A 186 1.87 12.21 14.25
C ALA A 186 0.60 12.91 14.75
N ASP A 187 0.64 14.23 14.92
CA ASP A 187 -0.49 15.03 15.41
C ASP A 187 -1.48 15.36 14.29
N SER A 188 -0.97 15.75 13.10
CA SER A 188 -1.81 16.16 11.97
C SER A 188 -2.51 14.97 11.31
N ARG A 189 -1.91 13.78 11.36
CA ARG A 189 -2.33 12.58 10.62
C ARG A 189 -2.42 12.81 9.11
N ASP A 190 -1.65 13.76 8.61
CA ASP A 190 -1.52 14.09 7.20
C ASP A 190 -0.05 14.26 6.85
N TRP A 191 0.25 14.39 5.57
CA TRP A 191 1.61 14.60 5.08
C TRP A 191 2.28 15.78 5.80
N ASP A 192 3.50 15.59 6.29
CA ASP A 192 4.30 16.64 6.89
C ASP A 192 4.97 17.49 5.79
N ASP A 193 4.26 18.50 5.32
CA ASP A 193 4.70 19.36 4.21
C ASP A 193 6.06 19.99 4.49
N ALA A 194 6.31 20.42 5.72
CA ALA A 194 7.59 21.03 6.08
C ALA A 194 8.75 20.02 6.06
N LEU A 195 8.51 18.76 6.40
CA LEU A 195 9.50 17.69 6.30
C LEU A 195 9.75 17.34 4.83
N ILE A 196 8.70 17.20 4.03
CA ILE A 196 8.79 16.90 2.60
C ILE A 196 9.57 18.00 1.88
N GLU A 197 9.28 19.28 2.17
CA GLU A 197 10.01 20.43 1.63
C GLU A 197 11.47 20.43 2.08
N LYS A 198 11.73 20.22 3.38
CA LYS A 198 13.09 20.13 3.95
C LYS A 198 13.95 19.11 3.22
N LEU A 199 13.37 17.95 2.88
CA LEU A 199 14.03 16.88 2.15
C LEU A 199 14.10 17.14 0.63
N GLY A 200 13.46 18.21 0.15
CA GLY A 200 13.38 18.55 -1.28
C GLY A 200 12.70 17.46 -2.10
N LEU A 201 11.67 16.83 -1.53
CA LEU A 201 10.80 15.89 -2.21
C LEU A 201 9.63 16.65 -2.88
N PRO A 202 9.13 16.21 -4.04
CA PRO A 202 8.06 16.90 -4.75
C PRO A 202 6.71 16.69 -4.04
N ARG A 203 6.25 17.66 -3.24
CA ARG A 203 4.98 17.57 -2.47
C ARG A 203 3.77 17.16 -3.32
N GLY A 204 3.74 17.61 -4.57
CA GLY A 204 2.59 17.39 -5.46
C GLY A 204 2.33 15.96 -5.89
N ILE A 205 3.26 15.02 -5.63
CA ILE A 205 3.06 13.60 -5.97
C ILE A 205 2.25 12.85 -4.91
N PHE A 206 2.25 13.33 -3.67
CA PHE A 206 1.62 12.67 -2.53
C PHE A 206 0.10 12.89 -2.56
N GLN A 207 -0.66 11.82 -2.72
CA GLN A 207 -2.11 11.84 -2.80
C GLN A 207 -2.74 12.12 -1.43
N PRO A 208 -4.01 12.60 -1.39
CA PRO A 208 -4.71 12.79 -0.12
C PRO A 208 -4.76 11.50 0.69
N ILE A 209 -4.47 11.62 1.99
CA ILE A 209 -4.57 10.50 2.92
C ILE A 209 -6.06 10.23 3.23
N LYS A 210 -6.44 8.96 3.17
CA LYS A 210 -7.75 8.45 3.53
C LYS A 210 -7.64 7.48 4.70
N THR A 211 -8.71 7.30 5.44
CA THR A 211 -8.77 6.33 6.53
C THR A 211 -9.41 5.02 6.06
N ALA A 212 -9.12 3.94 6.77
CA ALA A 212 -9.82 2.67 6.60
C ALA A 212 -11.35 2.87 6.64
N GLY A 213 -12.07 2.12 5.83
CA GLY A 213 -13.52 2.26 5.61
C GLY A 213 -13.91 3.24 4.50
N THR A 214 -12.96 3.97 3.90
CA THR A 214 -13.25 4.86 2.76
C THR A 214 -13.58 4.05 1.52
N VAL A 215 -14.73 4.32 0.91
CA VAL A 215 -15.09 3.81 -0.42
C VAL A 215 -14.35 4.66 -1.46
N LEU A 216 -13.54 4.03 -2.30
CA LEU A 216 -12.85 4.70 -3.41
C LEU A 216 -13.73 4.84 -4.64
N GLY A 217 -14.49 3.82 -4.97
CA GLY A 217 -15.37 3.77 -6.13
C GLY A 217 -15.67 2.34 -6.56
N HIS A 218 -16.31 2.20 -7.70
CA HIS A 218 -16.60 0.91 -8.31
C HIS A 218 -15.43 0.40 -9.16
N LEU A 219 -15.41 -0.88 -9.45
CA LEU A 219 -14.48 -1.45 -10.43
C LEU A 219 -14.55 -0.71 -11.76
N THR A 220 -13.41 -0.52 -12.43
CA THR A 220 -13.43 0.05 -13.79
C THR A 220 -14.16 -0.88 -14.77
N PRO A 221 -14.72 -0.35 -15.89
CA PRO A 221 -15.41 -1.18 -16.88
C PRO A 221 -14.55 -2.32 -17.42
N GLU A 222 -13.23 -2.13 -17.56
CA GLU A 222 -12.29 -3.15 -17.99
C GLU A 222 -12.20 -4.29 -16.97
N ILE A 223 -12.10 -3.95 -15.68
CA ILE A 223 -12.03 -4.95 -14.61
C ILE A 223 -13.36 -5.66 -14.47
N GLN A 224 -14.51 -4.94 -14.47
CA GLN A 224 -15.85 -5.56 -14.45
C GLN A 224 -16.01 -6.59 -15.56
N LYS A 225 -15.60 -6.24 -16.78
CA LYS A 225 -15.64 -7.15 -17.93
C LYS A 225 -14.75 -8.39 -17.72
N ALA A 226 -13.56 -8.20 -17.13
CA ALA A 226 -12.62 -9.29 -16.92
C ALA A 226 -13.08 -10.28 -15.85
N VAL A 227 -13.74 -9.78 -14.77
CA VAL A 227 -14.13 -10.60 -13.61
C VAL A 227 -15.58 -11.03 -13.62
N GLY A 228 -16.44 -10.37 -14.41
CA GLY A 228 -17.86 -10.74 -14.61
C GLY A 228 -18.83 -10.14 -13.59
N PHE A 229 -18.39 -9.21 -12.75
CA PHE A 229 -19.23 -8.51 -11.76
C PHE A 229 -18.73 -7.09 -11.49
N ASP A 230 -19.55 -6.28 -10.80
CA ASP A 230 -19.14 -4.99 -10.22
C ASP A 230 -19.11 -5.08 -8.70
N ALA A 231 -18.22 -4.31 -8.08
CA ALA A 231 -18.07 -4.19 -6.64
C ALA A 231 -17.50 -2.82 -6.26
N GLU A 232 -17.76 -2.37 -5.04
CA GLU A 232 -17.10 -1.21 -4.47
C GLU A 232 -15.70 -1.59 -3.96
N VAL A 233 -14.70 -0.79 -4.31
CA VAL A 233 -13.35 -0.88 -3.73
C VAL A 233 -13.33 -0.04 -2.47
N ILE A 234 -13.07 -0.69 -1.33
CA ILE A 234 -13.05 -0.06 -0.01
C ILE A 234 -11.65 -0.23 0.57
N LEU A 235 -11.06 0.85 1.07
CA LEU A 235 -9.79 0.78 1.78
C LEU A 235 -9.98 0.05 3.12
N PRO A 236 -9.33 -1.10 3.36
CA PRO A 236 -9.13 -1.59 4.73
C PRO A 236 -8.04 -0.74 5.42
N ALA A 237 -7.53 -1.13 6.57
CA ALA A 237 -6.19 -0.75 6.97
C ALA A 237 -5.22 -1.44 5.98
N THR A 238 -4.68 -0.70 5.01
CA THR A 238 -3.94 -1.31 3.90
C THR A 238 -2.56 -1.85 4.28
N HIS A 239 -2.08 -1.51 5.47
CA HIS A 239 -0.95 -2.18 6.11
C HIS A 239 -1.46 -3.46 6.80
N ASP A 240 -0.97 -4.63 6.40
CA ASP A 240 -1.36 -5.95 6.90
C ASP A 240 -1.37 -6.04 8.44
N THR A 241 -0.36 -5.46 9.08
CA THR A 241 -0.29 -5.35 10.54
C THR A 241 -1.45 -4.49 11.09
N GLY A 242 -1.82 -3.39 10.42
CA GLY A 242 -2.98 -2.56 10.79
C GLY A 242 -4.28 -3.34 10.69
N SER A 243 -4.49 -4.11 9.62
CA SER A 243 -5.62 -5.01 9.45
C SER A 243 -5.66 -6.09 10.53
N ALA A 244 -4.51 -6.68 10.88
CA ALA A 244 -4.42 -7.64 11.95
C ALA A 244 -4.83 -7.05 13.32
N PHE A 245 -4.40 -5.81 13.63
CA PHE A 245 -4.83 -5.09 14.85
C PHE A 245 -6.33 -4.88 14.90
N LEU A 246 -6.95 -4.44 13.80
CA LEU A 246 -8.39 -4.23 13.71
C LEU A 246 -9.18 -5.54 13.92
N ALA A 247 -8.62 -6.68 13.57
CA ALA A 247 -9.26 -7.98 13.71
C ALA A 247 -9.22 -8.54 15.14
N VAL A 248 -8.43 -7.95 16.05
CA VAL A 248 -8.30 -8.43 17.43
C VAL A 248 -9.58 -8.15 18.20
N PRO A 249 -10.26 -9.16 18.78
CA PRO A 249 -11.48 -8.98 19.54
C PRO A 249 -11.16 -8.49 20.97
N ALA A 250 -10.55 -7.31 21.09
CA ALA A 250 -10.25 -6.69 22.38
C ALA A 250 -11.54 -6.46 23.16
N ARG A 251 -11.51 -6.78 24.47
CA ARG A 251 -12.67 -6.65 25.37
C ARG A 251 -12.55 -5.47 26.32
N ASP A 252 -11.38 -4.90 26.41
CA ASP A 252 -11.06 -3.74 27.27
C ASP A 252 -9.87 -2.96 26.73
N GLU A 253 -9.55 -1.85 27.40
CA GLU A 253 -8.44 -0.94 27.06
C GLU A 253 -7.05 -1.43 27.48
N TYR A 254 -6.95 -2.56 28.16
CA TYR A 254 -5.70 -3.12 28.67
C TYR A 254 -5.09 -4.19 27.74
N ALA A 255 -5.71 -4.44 26.59
CA ALA A 255 -5.16 -5.37 25.62
C ALA A 255 -3.84 -4.84 25.06
N ALA A 256 -2.77 -5.66 25.14
CA ALA A 256 -1.46 -5.38 24.55
C ALA A 256 -1.25 -6.27 23.30
N TYR A 257 -0.67 -5.71 22.27
CA TYR A 257 -0.45 -6.37 20.99
C TYR A 257 1.03 -6.32 20.61
#